data_98abf9c573f3b9eb730acfe3bb570049
#
_entry.id   98abf9c573f3b9eb730acfe3bb570049
#
_cell.length_a   1.000
_cell.length_b   1.000
_cell.length_c   1.000
_cell.angle_alpha   90.00
_cell.angle_beta   90.00
_cell.angle_gamma   90.00
#
_symmetry.space_group_name_H-M   'P 1'
#
loop_
_entity.id
_entity.type
_entity.pdbx_description
1 polymer ?
#
loop_
_entity_poly.entity_id
_entity_poly.type
_entity_poly.pdbx_seq_one_letter_code
_entity_poly.pdbx_strand_id
1 'polypeptide(L)'
;MTQADEPVTSTVVRGESALSRVHELLMSPNFPADELMAVEDLVAGVAAGVAEVRVVGPVDDPIAVAVLETLERTPAVLLAYFATRQDVRGRGVGSALLAELLRGIRADAPGTVVLAEVEHPTHHARHPMHGDPRARLRFYLRQGGFILDVPYFQPPIDEGQEPVYGMLLLALDPPAELVKDGRLVPEAGLVAALGTIMAAADRTRHPVAEVLHAAAVPEGVRLLGPHELA
;
A
#
# COMPACT_ATOMS: atom_id res chain seq x y z
N MET A 1 -11.48 19.37 28.94
CA MET A 1 -11.92 17.99 28.95
C MET A 1 -11.65 17.46 27.54
N THR A 2 -10.54 16.77 27.38
CA THR A 2 -10.12 16.17 26.13
C THR A 2 -11.05 14.96 25.90
N GLN A 3 -11.76 14.92 24.77
CA GLN A 3 -12.46 13.70 24.34
C GLN A 3 -11.40 12.59 24.31
N ALA A 4 -11.59 11.57 25.14
CA ALA A 4 -10.80 10.36 25.07
C ALA A 4 -10.94 9.81 23.65
N ASP A 5 -9.80 9.58 22.97
CA ASP A 5 -9.71 8.95 21.65
C ASP A 5 -10.46 7.62 21.72
N GLU A 6 -11.68 7.59 21.22
CA GLU A 6 -12.33 6.31 20.92
C GLU A 6 -11.45 5.60 19.88
N PRO A 7 -11.13 4.32 20.11
CA PRO A 7 -10.32 3.58 19.16
C PRO A 7 -11.01 3.61 17.79
N VAL A 8 -10.31 4.10 16.78
CA VAL A 8 -10.78 4.04 15.40
C VAL A 8 -10.99 2.57 15.06
N THR A 9 -12.21 2.23 14.68
CA THR A 9 -12.58 0.88 14.24
C THR A 9 -12.99 0.95 12.79
N SER A 10 -12.38 0.10 11.98
CA SER A 10 -12.75 -0.05 10.58
C SER A 10 -13.78 -1.15 10.38
N THR A 11 -14.56 -1.02 9.33
CA THR A 11 -15.55 -2.02 8.90
C THR A 11 -15.16 -2.57 7.54
N VAL A 12 -15.24 -3.90 7.38
CA VAL A 12 -15.06 -4.55 6.08
C VAL A 12 -16.26 -4.27 5.19
N VAL A 13 -16.01 -3.75 4.00
CA VAL A 13 -17.05 -3.44 3.00
C VAL A 13 -17.24 -4.64 2.08
N ARG A 14 -18.48 -5.01 1.87
CA ARG A 14 -18.87 -6.12 0.97
C ARG A 14 -20.07 -5.71 0.12
N GLY A 15 -20.19 -6.35 -1.04
CA GLY A 15 -21.29 -6.12 -1.99
C GLY A 15 -21.03 -4.93 -2.90
N GLU A 16 -21.45 -5.12 -4.15
CA GLU A 16 -21.18 -4.20 -5.26
C GLU A 16 -21.58 -2.74 -4.98
N SER A 17 -22.83 -2.53 -4.52
CA SER A 17 -23.33 -1.18 -4.24
C SER A 17 -22.51 -0.43 -3.18
N ALA A 18 -22.09 -1.12 -2.10
CA ALA A 18 -21.29 -0.53 -1.05
C ALA A 18 -19.86 -0.23 -1.52
N LEU A 19 -19.25 -1.14 -2.29
CA LEU A 19 -17.92 -0.94 -2.88
C LEU A 19 -17.92 0.21 -3.87
N SER A 20 -18.92 0.28 -4.75
CA SER A 20 -19.10 1.40 -5.69
C SER A 20 -19.23 2.74 -4.98
N ARG A 21 -19.96 2.75 -3.86
CA ARG A 21 -20.13 3.97 -3.06
C ARG A 21 -18.82 4.43 -2.42
N VAL A 22 -18.03 3.52 -1.86
CA VAL A 22 -16.71 3.83 -1.30
C VAL A 22 -15.73 4.29 -2.39
N HIS A 23 -15.76 3.63 -3.55
CA HIS A 23 -14.94 4.02 -4.69
C HIS A 23 -15.27 5.45 -5.15
N GLU A 24 -16.54 5.79 -5.30
CA GLU A 24 -17.00 7.13 -5.67
C GLU A 24 -16.60 8.19 -4.64
N LEU A 25 -16.83 7.92 -3.34
CA LEU A 25 -16.70 8.93 -2.29
C LEU A 25 -15.27 9.15 -1.80
N LEU A 26 -14.44 8.10 -1.82
CA LEU A 26 -13.09 8.18 -1.25
C LEU A 26 -11.97 7.82 -2.22
N MET A 27 -12.17 6.89 -3.15
CA MET A 27 -11.08 6.51 -4.04
C MET A 27 -10.95 7.50 -5.19
N SER A 28 -11.99 7.73 -5.96
CA SER A 28 -11.98 8.66 -7.11
C SER A 28 -11.50 10.08 -6.78
N PRO A 29 -11.87 10.70 -5.63
CA PRO A 29 -11.37 12.03 -5.29
C PRO A 29 -9.90 12.09 -4.83
N ASN A 30 -9.28 10.94 -4.48
CA ASN A 30 -7.97 10.90 -3.85
C ASN A 30 -6.87 10.31 -4.73
N PHE A 31 -7.24 9.61 -5.81
CA PHE A 31 -6.28 8.97 -6.72
C PHE A 31 -6.48 9.47 -8.15
N PRO A 32 -5.38 9.65 -8.94
CA PRO A 32 -5.47 9.90 -10.37
C PRO A 32 -6.20 8.77 -11.09
N ALA A 33 -6.87 9.06 -12.20
CA ALA A 33 -7.64 8.06 -12.94
C ALA A 33 -6.76 6.96 -13.58
N ASP A 34 -5.50 7.26 -13.85
CA ASP A 34 -4.49 6.34 -14.38
C ASP A 34 -3.81 5.48 -13.28
N GLU A 35 -4.04 5.81 -12.01
CA GLU A 35 -3.57 5.04 -10.85
C GLU A 35 -4.74 4.37 -10.09
N LEU A 36 -5.98 4.55 -10.54
CA LEU A 36 -7.17 4.04 -9.88
C LEU A 36 -7.75 2.86 -10.64
N MET A 37 -7.83 1.69 -9.98
CA MET A 37 -8.50 0.52 -10.56
C MET A 37 -9.98 0.81 -10.82
N ALA A 38 -10.53 0.17 -11.85
CA ALA A 38 -11.94 0.23 -12.14
C ALA A 38 -12.77 -0.36 -10.98
N VAL A 39 -13.97 0.17 -10.77
CA VAL A 39 -14.84 -0.32 -9.67
C VAL A 39 -15.25 -1.78 -9.89
N GLU A 40 -15.37 -2.21 -11.11
CA GLU A 40 -15.68 -3.59 -11.52
C GLU A 40 -14.58 -4.55 -11.05
N ASP A 41 -13.30 -4.15 -11.20
CA ASP A 41 -12.16 -4.95 -10.78
C ASP A 41 -12.05 -5.02 -9.25
N LEU A 42 -12.33 -3.90 -8.55
CA LEU A 42 -12.43 -3.88 -7.10
C LEU A 42 -13.50 -4.86 -6.60
N VAL A 43 -14.69 -4.82 -7.21
CA VAL A 43 -15.81 -5.73 -6.88
C VAL A 43 -15.43 -7.19 -7.16
N ALA A 44 -14.82 -7.46 -8.31
CA ALA A 44 -14.36 -8.80 -8.67
C ALA A 44 -13.28 -9.31 -7.70
N GLY A 45 -12.31 -8.48 -7.35
CA GLY A 45 -11.24 -8.81 -6.40
C GLY A 45 -11.78 -9.14 -5.01
N VAL A 46 -12.75 -8.36 -4.51
CA VAL A 46 -13.41 -8.64 -3.22
C VAL A 46 -14.26 -9.90 -3.28
N ALA A 47 -14.98 -10.14 -4.38
CA ALA A 47 -15.77 -11.36 -4.57
C ALA A 47 -14.90 -12.62 -4.65
N ALA A 48 -13.73 -12.52 -5.28
CA ALA A 48 -12.74 -13.58 -5.36
C ALA A 48 -11.96 -13.80 -4.05
N GLY A 49 -12.06 -12.88 -3.07
CA GLY A 49 -11.32 -12.94 -1.82
C GLY A 49 -9.83 -12.58 -1.94
N VAL A 50 -9.43 -11.97 -3.06
CA VAL A 50 -8.06 -11.48 -3.26
C VAL A 50 -7.89 -10.02 -2.85
N ALA A 51 -8.99 -9.29 -2.66
CA ALA A 51 -8.99 -7.93 -2.11
C ALA A 51 -9.89 -7.81 -0.88
N GLU A 52 -9.49 -6.96 0.06
CA GLU A 52 -10.31 -6.56 1.21
C GLU A 52 -10.39 -5.04 1.27
N VAL A 53 -11.61 -4.51 1.35
CA VAL A 53 -11.86 -3.07 1.51
C VAL A 53 -12.33 -2.80 2.93
N ARG A 54 -11.64 -1.88 3.61
CA ARG A 54 -12.03 -1.40 4.95
C ARG A 54 -12.27 0.09 4.95
N VAL A 55 -13.27 0.52 5.68
CA VAL A 55 -13.60 1.94 5.85
C VAL A 55 -13.74 2.30 7.32
N VAL A 56 -13.43 3.55 7.64
CA VAL A 56 -13.78 4.20 8.91
C VAL A 56 -14.99 5.09 8.66
N GLY A 57 -16.00 4.96 9.53
CA GLY A 57 -17.29 5.63 9.38
C GLY A 57 -18.32 4.80 8.61
N PRO A 58 -19.55 5.32 8.44
CA PRO A 58 -20.58 4.67 7.65
C PRO A 58 -20.19 4.54 6.19
N VAL A 59 -20.63 3.47 5.51
CA VAL A 59 -20.34 3.25 4.08
C VAL A 59 -20.87 4.39 3.19
N ASP A 60 -21.99 5.02 3.60
CA ASP A 60 -22.57 6.16 2.87
C ASP A 60 -21.89 7.50 3.14
N ASP A 61 -21.06 7.57 4.20
CA ASP A 61 -20.27 8.75 4.57
C ASP A 61 -18.89 8.33 5.16
N PRO A 62 -18.06 7.60 4.40
CA PRO A 62 -16.80 7.10 4.90
C PRO A 62 -15.78 8.25 5.04
N ILE A 63 -14.94 8.18 6.07
CA ILE A 63 -13.91 9.19 6.32
C ILE A 63 -12.50 8.70 6.04
N ALA A 64 -12.30 7.38 5.94
CA ALA A 64 -11.05 6.76 5.50
C ALA A 64 -11.32 5.42 4.83
N VAL A 65 -10.43 5.02 3.91
CA VAL A 65 -10.45 3.75 3.20
C VAL A 65 -9.06 3.13 3.16
N ALA A 66 -9.03 1.82 3.26
CA ALA A 66 -7.87 0.99 2.94
C ALA A 66 -8.33 -0.16 2.04
N VAL A 67 -7.56 -0.44 1.00
CA VAL A 67 -7.71 -1.62 0.16
C VAL A 67 -6.45 -2.46 0.30
N LEU A 68 -6.63 -3.69 0.74
CA LEU A 68 -5.56 -4.68 0.89
C LEU A 68 -5.72 -5.74 -0.19
N GLU A 69 -4.64 -6.06 -0.90
CA GLU A 69 -4.59 -7.12 -1.88
C GLU A 69 -3.68 -8.25 -1.41
N THR A 70 -4.22 -9.47 -1.43
CA THR A 70 -3.45 -10.68 -1.12
C THR A 70 -2.58 -11.04 -2.32
N LEU A 71 -1.28 -11.11 -2.10
CA LEU A 71 -0.33 -11.57 -3.13
C LEU A 71 -0.26 -13.09 -3.07
N GLU A 72 -0.89 -13.75 -4.04
CA GLU A 72 -1.07 -15.20 -4.04
C GLU A 72 0.24 -15.97 -3.82
N ARG A 73 0.19 -16.98 -2.96
CA ARG A 73 1.31 -17.88 -2.60
C ARG A 73 2.53 -17.19 -2.01
N THR A 74 2.32 -16.01 -1.42
CA THR A 74 3.38 -15.28 -0.71
C THR A 74 2.91 -14.90 0.69
N PRO A 75 3.81 -14.74 1.67
CA PRO A 75 3.48 -14.20 2.97
C PRO A 75 3.46 -12.65 2.94
N ALA A 76 2.82 -12.08 1.92
CA ALA A 76 2.76 -10.63 1.75
C ALA A 76 1.37 -10.17 1.29
N VAL A 77 1.01 -8.97 1.70
CA VAL A 77 -0.17 -8.24 1.23
C VAL A 77 0.27 -6.85 0.74
N LEU A 78 -0.39 -6.35 -0.29
CA LEU A 78 -0.20 -5.00 -0.78
C LEU A 78 -1.30 -4.10 -0.20
N LEU A 79 -0.92 -3.02 0.46
CA LEU A 79 -1.82 -1.90 0.75
C LEU A 79 -1.94 -1.06 -0.52
N ALA A 80 -2.83 -1.49 -1.41
CA ALA A 80 -2.98 -0.94 -2.75
C ALA A 80 -3.53 0.50 -2.71
N TYR A 81 -4.55 0.74 -1.88
CA TYR A 81 -5.12 2.09 -1.72
C TYR A 81 -5.26 2.43 -0.25
N PHE A 82 -4.88 3.66 0.09
CA PHE A 82 -5.03 4.20 1.43
C PHE A 82 -5.31 5.70 1.38
N ALA A 83 -6.51 6.10 1.79
CA ALA A 83 -6.90 7.50 1.75
C ALA A 83 -7.74 7.92 2.97
N THR A 84 -7.65 9.21 3.28
CA THR A 84 -8.54 9.88 4.22
C THR A 84 -9.21 11.05 3.54
N ARG A 85 -10.48 11.27 3.87
CA ARG A 85 -11.25 12.43 3.40
C ARG A 85 -10.54 13.73 3.83
N GLN A 86 -10.56 14.74 2.97
CA GLN A 86 -9.75 15.95 3.16
C GLN A 86 -10.04 16.69 4.47
N ASP A 87 -11.31 16.77 4.87
CA ASP A 87 -11.76 17.48 6.07
C ASP A 87 -11.32 16.83 7.40
N VAL A 88 -10.89 15.56 7.37
CA VAL A 88 -10.38 14.83 8.54
C VAL A 88 -8.87 14.61 8.52
N ARG A 89 -8.17 15.08 7.48
CA ARG A 89 -6.71 14.98 7.42
C ARG A 89 -6.05 15.71 8.59
N GLY A 90 -4.98 15.13 9.11
CA GLY A 90 -4.26 15.67 10.27
C GLY A 90 -4.90 15.41 11.63
N ARG A 91 -6.06 14.74 11.68
CA ARG A 91 -6.76 14.39 12.93
C ARG A 91 -6.45 12.98 13.46
N GLY A 92 -5.44 12.31 12.91
CA GLY A 92 -5.01 10.99 13.38
C GLY A 92 -5.77 9.79 12.78
N VAL A 93 -6.87 10.00 12.05
CA VAL A 93 -7.72 8.92 11.49
C VAL A 93 -6.90 7.92 10.65
N GLY A 94 -6.06 8.41 9.74
CA GLY A 94 -5.21 7.55 8.92
C GLY A 94 -4.21 6.74 9.76
N SER A 95 -3.55 7.37 10.75
CA SER A 95 -2.62 6.65 11.64
C SER A 95 -3.32 5.56 12.45
N ALA A 96 -4.51 5.85 12.94
CA ALA A 96 -5.29 4.88 13.71
C ALA A 96 -5.79 3.71 12.85
N LEU A 97 -6.27 3.99 11.63
CA LEU A 97 -6.66 2.95 10.66
C LEU A 97 -5.47 2.06 10.29
N LEU A 98 -4.32 2.65 9.94
CA LEU A 98 -3.14 1.86 9.59
C LEU A 98 -2.66 1.00 10.76
N ALA A 99 -2.62 1.54 11.97
CA ALA A 99 -2.25 0.78 13.17
C ALA A 99 -3.23 -0.36 13.47
N GLU A 100 -4.53 -0.17 13.23
CA GLU A 100 -5.54 -1.23 13.36
C GLU A 100 -5.29 -2.35 12.35
N LEU A 101 -5.09 -2.00 11.07
CA LEU A 101 -4.82 -2.95 9.99
C LEU A 101 -3.57 -3.78 10.27
N LEU A 102 -2.44 -3.14 10.57
CA LEU A 102 -1.17 -3.83 10.84
C LEU A 102 -1.29 -4.76 12.04
N ARG A 103 -2.00 -4.33 13.08
CA ARG A 103 -2.26 -5.17 14.27
C ARG A 103 -3.14 -6.38 13.94
N GLY A 104 -4.21 -6.18 13.14
CA GLY A 104 -5.09 -7.26 12.69
C GLY A 104 -4.34 -8.29 11.85
N ILE A 105 -3.61 -7.85 10.82
CA ILE A 105 -2.81 -8.73 9.96
C ILE A 105 -1.79 -9.53 10.79
N ARG A 106 -1.12 -8.88 11.74
CA ARG A 106 -0.14 -9.57 12.60
C ARG A 106 -0.79 -10.63 13.51
N ALA A 107 -2.01 -10.39 13.98
CA ALA A 107 -2.75 -11.34 14.81
C ALA A 107 -3.27 -12.53 14.00
N ASP A 108 -3.79 -12.28 12.79
CA ASP A 108 -4.45 -13.30 11.97
C ASP A 108 -3.45 -14.11 11.12
N ALA A 109 -2.37 -13.48 10.67
CA ALA A 109 -1.34 -14.08 9.82
C ALA A 109 0.06 -13.61 10.24
N PRO A 110 0.61 -14.13 11.34
CA PRO A 110 1.98 -13.81 11.80
C PRO A 110 3.00 -14.08 10.70
N GLY A 111 3.98 -13.17 10.56
CA GLY A 111 5.01 -13.27 9.52
C GLY A 111 4.61 -12.67 8.17
N THR A 112 3.40 -12.13 8.03
CA THR A 112 2.98 -11.43 6.82
C THR A 112 3.66 -10.06 6.72
N VAL A 113 4.27 -9.77 5.56
CA VAL A 113 4.82 -8.46 5.23
C VAL A 113 3.75 -7.62 4.55
N VAL A 114 3.51 -6.42 5.06
CA VAL A 114 2.62 -5.45 4.42
C VAL A 114 3.48 -4.53 3.55
N LEU A 115 3.23 -4.55 2.25
CA LEU A 115 3.88 -3.70 1.26
C LEU A 115 3.00 -2.49 0.94
N ALA A 116 3.62 -1.36 0.59
CA ALA A 116 2.92 -0.19 0.07
C ALA A 116 3.79 0.53 -0.96
N GLU A 117 3.13 1.10 -1.97
CA GLU A 117 3.76 1.89 -3.02
C GLU A 117 3.63 3.37 -2.70
N VAL A 118 4.72 4.13 -2.88
CA VAL A 118 4.72 5.58 -2.63
C VAL A 118 5.56 6.27 -3.69
N GLU A 119 5.05 7.36 -4.23
CA GLU A 119 5.80 8.23 -5.13
C GLU A 119 7.10 8.73 -4.48
N HIS A 120 8.22 8.62 -5.21
CA HIS A 120 9.50 9.15 -4.75
C HIS A 120 9.47 10.69 -4.77
N PRO A 121 9.72 11.36 -3.63
CA PRO A 121 9.50 12.81 -3.51
C PRO A 121 10.44 13.70 -4.30
N THR A 122 11.47 13.15 -4.96
CA THR A 122 12.35 13.89 -5.90
C THR A 122 11.94 13.69 -7.34
N HIS A 123 11.14 12.67 -7.65
CA HIS A 123 10.66 12.37 -9.00
C HIS A 123 9.24 12.86 -9.24
N HIS A 124 8.44 12.96 -8.18
CA HIS A 124 7.05 13.40 -8.24
C HIS A 124 6.86 14.71 -7.47
N ALA A 125 6.22 15.67 -8.12
CA ALA A 125 5.89 16.95 -7.51
C ALA A 125 4.58 16.86 -6.70
N ARG A 126 4.40 17.79 -5.75
CA ARG A 126 3.13 17.96 -5.05
C ARG A 126 2.01 18.24 -6.05
N HIS A 127 0.90 17.49 -5.92
CA HIS A 127 -0.32 17.69 -6.69
C HIS A 127 -1.42 18.33 -5.84
N PRO A 128 -2.15 19.34 -6.33
CA PRO A 128 -3.20 20.03 -5.54
C PRO A 128 -4.30 19.09 -5.03
N MET A 129 -4.69 18.11 -5.83
CA MET A 129 -5.77 17.15 -5.51
C MET A 129 -5.25 15.90 -4.80
N HIS A 130 -4.12 15.33 -5.29
CA HIS A 130 -3.64 14.03 -4.82
C HIS A 130 -2.60 14.10 -3.70
N GLY A 131 -2.17 15.32 -3.34
CA GLY A 131 -1.38 15.58 -2.14
C GLY A 131 0.12 15.77 -2.39
N ASP A 132 0.91 15.55 -1.34
CA ASP A 132 2.35 15.77 -1.32
C ASP A 132 3.08 14.43 -1.08
N PRO A 133 3.86 13.93 -2.07
CA PRO A 133 4.65 12.70 -1.93
C PRO A 133 5.56 12.70 -0.70
N ARG A 134 6.15 13.85 -0.35
CA ARG A 134 6.99 14.00 0.86
C ARG A 134 6.19 13.79 2.15
N ALA A 135 4.96 14.31 2.19
CA ALA A 135 4.11 14.14 3.36
C ALA A 135 3.61 12.69 3.48
N ARG A 136 3.29 12.04 2.34
CA ARG A 136 2.87 10.63 2.28
C ARG A 136 3.99 9.71 2.75
N LEU A 137 5.20 9.87 2.21
CA LEU A 137 6.35 9.08 2.64
C LEU A 137 6.63 9.27 4.14
N ARG A 138 6.68 10.53 4.63
CA ARG A 138 6.87 10.80 6.07
C ARG A 138 5.78 10.18 6.94
N PHE A 139 4.55 10.09 6.44
CA PHE A 139 3.47 9.42 7.15
C PHE A 139 3.80 7.95 7.39
N TYR A 140 4.12 7.19 6.34
CA TYR A 140 4.43 5.76 6.46
C TYR A 140 5.69 5.50 7.30
N LEU A 141 6.75 6.28 7.11
CA LEU A 141 7.99 6.13 7.89
C LEU A 141 7.75 6.36 9.40
N ARG A 142 6.86 7.29 9.78
CA ARG A 142 6.48 7.49 11.19
C ARG A 142 5.60 6.37 11.75
N GLN A 143 4.98 5.58 10.91
CA GLN A 143 4.20 4.40 11.31
C GLN A 143 5.04 3.11 11.32
N GLY A 144 6.37 3.22 11.35
CA GLY A 144 7.26 2.07 11.37
C GLY A 144 7.56 1.49 9.98
N GLY A 145 7.24 2.21 8.91
CA GLY A 145 7.58 1.82 7.55
C GLY A 145 9.07 1.99 7.25
N PHE A 146 9.60 1.14 6.40
CA PHE A 146 10.94 1.20 5.83
C PHE A 146 10.86 1.16 4.32
N ILE A 147 11.78 1.85 3.66
CA ILE A 147 11.92 1.79 2.20
C ILE A 147 12.77 0.57 1.87
N LEU A 148 12.31 -0.24 0.93
CA LEU A 148 13.07 -1.35 0.37
C LEU A 148 14.05 -0.82 -0.68
N ASP A 149 15.32 -1.16 -0.54
CA ASP A 149 16.40 -0.76 -1.47
C ASP A 149 16.33 -1.58 -2.76
N VAL A 150 15.30 -1.32 -3.56
CA VAL A 150 15.06 -1.94 -4.87
C VAL A 150 14.67 -0.87 -5.88
N PRO A 151 15.07 -0.98 -7.17
CA PRO A 151 14.72 -0.03 -8.23
C PRO A 151 13.27 -0.19 -8.66
N TYR A 152 12.33 0.23 -7.79
CA TYR A 152 10.90 -0.04 -7.95
C TYR A 152 10.23 0.92 -8.94
N PHE A 153 9.28 0.39 -9.71
CA PHE A 153 8.28 1.12 -10.47
C PHE A 153 6.92 0.45 -10.28
N GLN A 154 5.83 1.21 -10.31
CA GLN A 154 4.48 0.63 -10.28
C GLN A 154 4.13 0.10 -11.67
N PRO A 155 3.80 -1.19 -11.79
CA PRO A 155 3.36 -1.75 -13.07
C PRO A 155 2.03 -1.14 -13.52
N PRO A 156 1.68 -1.23 -14.82
CA PRO A 156 0.34 -0.86 -15.28
C PRO A 156 -0.74 -1.60 -14.50
N ILE A 157 -1.79 -0.90 -14.10
CA ILE A 157 -2.96 -1.51 -13.46
C ILE A 157 -3.98 -2.02 -14.49
N ASP A 158 -3.96 -1.44 -15.70
CA ASP A 158 -4.84 -1.82 -16.80
C ASP A 158 -4.07 -2.04 -18.11
N GLU A 159 -4.69 -2.81 -19.02
CA GLU A 159 -4.14 -3.05 -20.34
C GLU A 159 -4.04 -1.73 -21.14
N GLY A 160 -2.85 -1.45 -21.66
CA GLY A 160 -2.58 -0.24 -22.44
C GLY A 160 -2.11 0.97 -21.62
N GLN A 161 -2.06 0.88 -20.32
CA GLN A 161 -1.44 1.91 -19.47
C GLN A 161 0.09 1.76 -19.47
N GLU A 162 0.79 2.85 -19.18
CA GLU A 162 2.24 2.85 -18.96
C GLU A 162 2.55 2.71 -17.47
N PRO A 163 3.67 2.07 -17.10
CA PRO A 163 4.14 1.99 -15.72
C PRO A 163 4.44 3.37 -15.13
N VAL A 164 4.26 3.53 -13.82
CA VAL A 164 4.67 4.73 -13.11
C VAL A 164 6.08 4.54 -12.56
N TYR A 165 7.03 5.28 -13.11
CA TYR A 165 8.42 5.28 -12.66
C TYR A 165 8.65 6.25 -11.51
N GLY A 166 9.79 6.09 -10.81
CA GLY A 166 10.12 6.95 -9.67
C GLY A 166 9.25 6.64 -8.46
N MET A 167 8.91 5.39 -8.28
CA MET A 167 8.17 4.89 -7.12
C MET A 167 9.12 4.29 -6.08
N LEU A 168 8.68 4.24 -4.84
CA LEU A 168 9.31 3.54 -3.74
C LEU A 168 8.39 2.40 -3.30
N LEU A 169 8.98 1.24 -3.00
CA LEU A 169 8.28 0.16 -2.32
C LEU A 169 8.64 0.18 -0.84
N LEU A 170 7.65 0.15 0.02
CA LEU A 170 7.82 0.17 1.48
C LEU A 170 7.40 -1.18 2.07
N ALA A 171 8.11 -1.60 3.15
CA ALA A 171 7.63 -2.60 4.09
C ALA A 171 7.08 -1.86 5.33
N LEU A 172 5.81 -2.04 5.64
CA LEU A 172 5.14 -1.35 6.75
C LEU A 172 5.23 -2.19 8.02
N ASP A 173 5.93 -1.68 9.02
CA ASP A 173 6.14 -2.32 10.34
C ASP A 173 6.40 -3.83 10.21
N PRO A 174 7.45 -4.24 9.45
CA PRO A 174 7.70 -5.64 9.15
C PRO A 174 7.92 -6.46 10.42
N PRO A 175 7.50 -7.75 10.47
CA PRO A 175 7.74 -8.63 11.60
C PRO A 175 9.22 -8.66 12.00
N ALA A 176 9.51 -8.51 13.29
CA ALA A 176 10.88 -8.39 13.78
C ALA A 176 11.75 -9.61 13.45
N GLU A 177 11.15 -10.79 13.39
CA GLU A 177 11.81 -12.05 13.00
C GLU A 177 12.27 -12.08 11.53
N LEU A 178 11.64 -11.25 10.69
CA LEU A 178 11.99 -11.10 9.27
C LEU A 178 12.98 -9.97 9.01
N VAL A 179 13.44 -9.29 10.07
CA VAL A 179 14.43 -8.20 9.95
C VAL A 179 15.71 -8.62 10.65
N LYS A 180 16.82 -8.71 9.90
CA LYS A 180 18.17 -9.00 10.42
C LYS A 180 19.17 -8.01 9.85
N ASP A 181 19.99 -7.43 10.70
CA ASP A 181 21.05 -6.49 10.33
C ASP A 181 20.57 -5.33 9.42
N GLY A 182 19.37 -4.82 9.67
CA GLY A 182 18.74 -3.76 8.87
C GLY A 182 18.28 -4.20 7.47
N ARG A 183 18.03 -5.49 7.29
CA ARG A 183 17.57 -6.09 6.03
C ARG A 183 16.31 -6.91 6.23
N LEU A 184 15.42 -6.86 5.25
CA LEU A 184 14.30 -7.80 5.13
C LEU A 184 14.86 -9.11 4.55
N VAL A 185 14.77 -10.19 5.33
CA VAL A 185 15.37 -11.48 4.96
C VAL A 185 14.65 -12.14 3.77
N PRO A 186 15.31 -13.05 3.02
CA PRO A 186 14.69 -13.73 1.86
C PRO A 186 13.43 -14.52 2.21
N GLU A 187 13.33 -15.05 3.42
CA GLU A 187 12.17 -15.79 3.93
C GLU A 187 10.88 -14.95 3.97
N ALA A 188 11.01 -13.62 3.95
CA ALA A 188 9.87 -12.71 3.80
C ALA A 188 9.11 -12.86 2.47
N GLY A 189 9.66 -13.62 1.53
CA GLY A 189 9.01 -13.91 0.25
C GLY A 189 8.92 -12.73 -0.71
N LEU A 190 9.75 -11.69 -0.53
CA LEU A 190 9.69 -10.45 -1.32
C LEU A 190 9.83 -10.69 -2.83
N VAL A 191 10.71 -11.62 -3.26
CA VAL A 191 10.89 -11.94 -4.69
C VAL A 191 9.59 -12.49 -5.31
N ALA A 192 8.90 -13.38 -4.58
CA ALA A 192 7.63 -13.93 -5.05
C ALA A 192 6.52 -12.86 -5.06
N ALA A 193 6.47 -12.01 -4.02
CA ALA A 193 5.54 -10.89 -3.94
C ALA A 193 5.73 -9.92 -5.12
N LEU A 194 6.96 -9.51 -5.39
CA LEU A 194 7.30 -8.67 -6.54
C LEU A 194 6.98 -9.37 -7.87
N GLY A 195 7.20 -10.68 -7.97
CA GLY A 195 6.82 -11.47 -9.14
C GLY A 195 5.32 -11.40 -9.43
N THR A 196 4.49 -11.39 -8.39
CA THR A 196 3.03 -11.21 -8.50
C THR A 196 2.67 -9.78 -8.88
N ILE A 197 3.21 -8.78 -8.20
CA ILE A 197 2.96 -7.36 -8.49
C ILE A 197 3.37 -7.02 -9.94
N MET A 198 4.55 -7.47 -10.36
CA MET A 198 5.11 -7.17 -11.69
C MET A 198 4.53 -8.03 -12.82
N ALA A 199 3.54 -8.89 -12.55
CA ALA A 199 2.99 -9.80 -13.56
C ALA A 199 2.32 -9.07 -14.73
N ALA A 200 1.74 -7.90 -14.49
CA ALA A 200 1.10 -7.07 -15.51
C ALA A 200 2.10 -6.29 -16.39
N ALA A 201 3.36 -6.13 -15.95
CA ALA A 201 4.36 -5.38 -16.71
C ALA A 201 4.92 -6.19 -17.88
N ASP A 202 5.03 -5.56 -19.06
CA ASP A 202 5.72 -6.14 -20.22
C ASP A 202 7.23 -6.22 -19.93
N ARG A 203 7.72 -7.44 -19.68
CA ARG A 203 9.11 -7.73 -19.34
C ARG A 203 10.12 -7.44 -20.48
N THR A 204 9.64 -7.23 -21.69
CA THR A 204 10.50 -6.86 -22.83
C THR A 204 10.70 -5.35 -22.93
N ARG A 205 9.78 -4.57 -22.37
CA ARG A 205 9.79 -3.11 -22.40
C ARG A 205 10.23 -2.48 -21.08
N HIS A 206 10.06 -3.16 -19.96
CA HIS A 206 10.25 -2.61 -18.62
C HIS A 206 11.27 -3.44 -17.82
N PRO A 207 12.03 -2.82 -16.87
CA PRO A 207 13.15 -3.46 -16.18
C PRO A 207 12.70 -4.38 -15.03
N VAL A 208 11.69 -5.23 -15.26
CA VAL A 208 11.17 -6.18 -14.25
C VAL A 208 12.29 -7.08 -13.72
N ALA A 209 13.21 -7.51 -14.60
CA ALA A 209 14.33 -8.37 -14.21
C ALA A 209 15.27 -7.68 -13.22
N GLU A 210 15.47 -6.36 -13.34
CA GLU A 210 16.31 -5.58 -12.43
C GLU A 210 15.70 -5.52 -11.04
N VAL A 211 14.36 -5.27 -10.95
CA VAL A 211 13.62 -5.26 -9.70
C VAL A 211 13.71 -6.61 -9.00
N LEU A 212 13.44 -7.70 -9.71
CA LEU A 212 13.49 -9.05 -9.17
C LEU A 212 14.91 -9.46 -8.76
N HIS A 213 15.93 -9.08 -9.54
CA HIS A 213 17.32 -9.35 -9.23
C HIS A 213 17.78 -8.60 -7.96
N ALA A 214 17.41 -7.32 -7.84
CA ALA A 214 17.73 -6.53 -6.65
C ALA A 214 17.05 -7.07 -5.38
N ALA A 215 15.91 -7.73 -5.51
CA ALA A 215 15.23 -8.39 -4.39
C ALA A 215 15.77 -9.79 -4.07
N ALA A 216 16.46 -10.45 -5.02
CA ALA A 216 16.93 -11.83 -4.89
C ALA A 216 18.31 -11.94 -4.23
N VAL A 217 18.66 -11.02 -3.34
CA VAL A 217 19.96 -11.04 -2.64
C VAL A 217 19.93 -11.99 -1.45
N PRO A 218 20.96 -12.88 -1.31
CA PRO A 218 20.97 -13.90 -0.25
C PRO A 218 20.92 -13.35 1.17
N GLU A 219 21.52 -12.17 1.41
CA GLU A 219 21.51 -11.49 2.69
C GLU A 219 20.22 -10.70 2.98
N GLY A 220 19.30 -10.66 2.03
CA GLY A 220 18.07 -9.88 2.14
C GLY A 220 18.20 -8.44 1.67
N VAL A 221 17.05 -7.78 1.46
CA VAL A 221 16.96 -6.41 0.95
C VAL A 221 17.16 -5.40 2.08
N ARG A 222 18.02 -4.40 1.85
CA ARG A 222 18.23 -3.32 2.83
C ARG A 222 16.93 -2.55 3.09
N LEU A 223 16.74 -2.23 4.37
CA LEU A 223 15.67 -1.36 4.85
C LEU A 223 16.27 0.04 5.06
N LEU A 224 15.83 0.99 4.25
CA LEU A 224 16.31 2.38 4.32
C LEU A 224 15.38 3.20 5.20
N GLY A 225 15.98 3.97 6.08
CA GLY A 225 15.27 4.93 6.92
C GLY A 225 15.12 6.31 6.24
N PRO A 226 14.47 7.27 6.92
CA PRO A 226 14.15 8.59 6.36
C PRO A 226 15.37 9.44 5.97
N HIS A 227 16.57 9.14 6.48
CA HIS A 227 17.79 9.90 6.23
C HIS A 227 18.66 9.31 5.10
N GLU A 228 18.26 8.19 4.52
CA GLU A 228 19.05 7.46 3.52
C GLU A 228 18.53 7.68 2.09
N LEU A 229 17.44 8.40 1.93
CA LEU A 229 17.01 8.92 0.61
C LEU A 229 17.82 10.19 0.33
N ALA A 230 18.90 10.06 -0.38
CA ALA A 230 19.71 11.19 -0.87
C ALA A 230 19.22 11.65 -2.25
#